data_468a1c504b7186b5a73aa4b36e981a0b
#
_entry.id   468a1c504b7186b5a73aa4b36e981a0b
#
_cell.length_a   1.000
_cell.length_b   1.000
_cell.length_c   1.000
_cell.angle_alpha   90.00
_cell.angle_beta   90.00
_cell.angle_gamma   90.00
#
_symmetry.space_group_name_H-M   'P 1'
#
loop_
_entity.id
_entity.type
_entity.pdbx_description
1 polymer ?
#
loop_
_entity_poly.entity_id
_entity_poly.type
_entity_poly.pdbx_seq_one_letter_code
_entity_poly.pdbx_strand_id
1 'polypeptide(L)'
;MEKVYATIDCIKKAYPQGIDAVYEDLIVCLKDDFTEQNLAALLSYLCGKEPIVIQNDIQNCQLEERPQAVMDALMQAGYQKD
;
A
#
# COMPACT_ATOMS: atom_id res chain seq x y z
N MET A 1 -12.29 -6.93 5.61
CA MET A 1 -12.44 -5.63 4.94
C MET A 1 -12.15 -4.43 5.84
N GLU A 2 -12.32 -4.58 7.16
CA GLU A 2 -12.00 -3.48 8.09
C GLU A 2 -10.54 -3.05 8.00
N LYS A 3 -9.62 -4.02 7.89
CA LYS A 3 -8.20 -3.71 7.77
C LYS A 3 -7.89 -2.95 6.49
N VAL A 4 -8.58 -3.28 5.40
CA VAL A 4 -8.41 -2.57 4.12
C VAL A 4 -8.79 -1.09 4.29
N TYR A 5 -9.96 -0.82 4.87
CA TYR A 5 -10.41 0.56 5.06
C TYR A 5 -9.52 1.33 6.03
N ALA A 6 -9.12 0.69 7.13
CA ALA A 6 -8.22 1.32 8.09
C ALA A 6 -6.87 1.66 7.44
N THR A 7 -6.36 0.77 6.59
CA THR A 7 -5.10 1.01 5.89
C THR A 7 -5.22 2.14 4.88
N ILE A 8 -6.34 2.23 4.16
CA ILE A 8 -6.59 3.36 3.26
C ILE A 8 -6.53 4.67 4.03
N ASP A 9 -7.16 4.73 5.21
CA ASP A 9 -7.14 5.94 6.03
C ASP A 9 -5.73 6.29 6.49
N CYS A 10 -4.94 5.29 6.89
CA CYS A 10 -3.54 5.51 7.28
C CYS A 10 -2.71 6.07 6.13
N ILE A 11 -2.87 5.52 4.94
CA ILE A 11 -2.14 5.98 3.77
C ILE A 11 -2.52 7.41 3.42
N LYS A 12 -3.81 7.75 3.49
CA LYS A 12 -4.26 9.11 3.24
C LYS A 12 -3.67 10.11 4.23
N LYS A 13 -3.54 9.71 5.50
CA LYS A 13 -2.92 10.57 6.51
C LYS A 13 -1.44 10.75 6.26
N ALA A 14 -0.75 9.66 5.89
CA ALA A 14 0.69 9.70 5.66
C ALA A 14 1.04 10.44 4.36
N TYR A 15 0.20 10.32 3.34
CA TYR A 15 0.47 10.86 2.00
C TYR A 15 -0.76 11.60 1.47
N PRO A 16 -1.09 12.76 2.07
CA PRO A 16 -2.31 13.49 1.69
C PRO A 16 -2.31 14.01 0.26
N GLN A 17 -1.14 14.11 -0.36
CA GLN A 17 -1.00 14.59 -1.73
C GLN A 17 -0.98 13.49 -2.77
N GLY A 18 -1.10 12.23 -2.35
CA GLY A 18 -1.11 11.08 -3.25
C GLY A 18 0.06 10.16 -3.03
N ILE A 19 0.03 9.00 -3.68
CA ILE A 19 0.99 7.93 -3.43
C ILE A 19 1.92 7.64 -4.60
N ASP A 20 1.89 8.45 -5.66
CA ASP A 20 2.64 8.14 -6.88
C ASP A 20 4.13 7.95 -6.61
N ALA A 21 4.72 8.79 -5.75
CA ALA A 21 6.15 8.71 -5.44
C ALA A 21 6.52 7.49 -4.60
N VAL A 22 5.55 6.90 -3.87
CA VAL A 22 5.80 5.79 -2.95
C VAL A 22 5.01 4.53 -3.32
N TYR A 23 4.48 4.48 -4.54
CA TYR A 23 3.63 3.39 -4.99
C TYR A 23 4.29 2.02 -4.84
N GLU A 24 5.49 1.85 -5.39
CA GLU A 24 6.21 0.57 -5.30
C GLU A 24 6.60 0.26 -3.85
N ASP A 25 7.00 1.28 -3.10
CA ASP A 25 7.35 1.12 -1.69
C ASP A 25 6.16 0.63 -0.87
N LEU A 26 4.95 1.13 -1.17
CA LEU A 26 3.74 0.66 -0.50
C LEU A 26 3.45 -0.80 -0.83
N ILE A 27 3.67 -1.22 -2.07
CA ILE A 27 3.51 -2.63 -2.44
C ILE A 27 4.42 -3.50 -1.57
N VAL A 28 5.70 -3.14 -1.46
CA VAL A 28 6.67 -3.92 -0.67
C VAL A 28 6.26 -3.97 0.80
N CYS A 29 5.82 -2.84 1.34
CA CYS A 29 5.44 -2.75 2.75
C CYS A 29 4.20 -3.56 3.09
N LEU A 30 3.26 -3.69 2.15
CA LEU A 30 1.93 -4.22 2.43
C LEU A 30 1.66 -5.61 1.83
N LYS A 31 2.50 -6.08 0.91
CA LYS A 31 2.20 -7.32 0.18
C LYS A 31 2.10 -8.56 1.07
N ASP A 32 2.77 -8.56 2.22
CA ASP A 32 2.72 -9.71 3.13
C ASP A 32 1.50 -9.66 4.06
N ASP A 33 0.86 -8.50 4.18
CA ASP A 33 -0.24 -8.31 5.11
C ASP A 33 -1.61 -8.43 4.44
N PHE A 34 -1.66 -8.47 3.12
CA PHE A 34 -2.90 -8.50 2.34
C PHE A 34 -2.80 -9.53 1.22
N THR A 35 -3.94 -10.06 0.79
CA THR A 35 -3.99 -10.81 -0.46
C THR A 35 -3.69 -9.86 -1.61
N GLU A 36 -3.24 -10.42 -2.73
CA GLU A 36 -2.97 -9.63 -3.93
C GLU A 36 -4.21 -8.86 -4.37
N GLN A 37 -5.39 -9.49 -4.31
CA GLN A 37 -6.64 -8.87 -4.70
C GLN A 37 -7.00 -7.70 -3.79
N ASN A 38 -6.86 -7.88 -2.48
CA ASN A 38 -7.18 -6.82 -1.52
C ASN A 38 -6.20 -5.66 -1.64
N LEU A 39 -4.92 -5.95 -1.81
CA LEU A 39 -3.92 -4.91 -1.98
C LEU A 39 -4.17 -4.12 -3.27
N ALA A 40 -4.48 -4.82 -4.36
CA ALA A 40 -4.79 -4.15 -5.62
C ALA A 40 -6.02 -3.25 -5.48
N ALA A 41 -7.05 -3.71 -4.77
CA ALA A 41 -8.25 -2.92 -4.57
C ALA A 41 -7.99 -1.64 -3.78
N LEU A 42 -7.23 -1.74 -2.68
CA LEU A 42 -6.96 -0.55 -1.87
C LEU A 42 -6.05 0.44 -2.60
N LEU A 43 -5.05 -0.03 -3.33
CA LEU A 43 -4.18 0.86 -4.10
C LEU A 43 -4.93 1.49 -5.27
N SER A 44 -5.82 0.73 -5.93
CA SER A 44 -6.67 1.27 -6.99
C SER A 44 -7.52 2.44 -6.50
N TYR A 45 -8.08 2.29 -5.31
CA TYR A 45 -8.86 3.36 -4.69
C TYR A 45 -8.02 4.63 -4.48
N LEU A 46 -6.75 4.46 -4.12
CA LEU A 46 -5.87 5.57 -3.78
C LEU A 46 -5.24 6.27 -4.99
N CYS A 47 -4.87 5.49 -6.02
CA CYS A 47 -4.12 6.04 -7.15
C CYS A 47 -4.88 6.06 -8.48
N GLY A 48 -6.04 5.43 -8.54
CA GLY A 48 -6.87 5.43 -9.75
C GLY A 48 -6.44 4.44 -10.82
N LYS A 49 -5.40 3.65 -10.62
CA LYS A 49 -5.03 2.59 -11.56
C LYS A 49 -6.02 1.45 -11.50
N GLU A 50 -6.21 0.76 -12.61
CA GLU A 50 -7.07 -0.41 -12.62
C GLU A 50 -6.48 -1.53 -11.77
N PRO A 51 -7.32 -2.30 -11.04
CA PRO A 51 -6.81 -3.37 -10.17
C PRO A 51 -5.97 -4.41 -10.90
N ILE A 52 -6.29 -4.74 -12.15
CA ILE A 52 -5.51 -5.72 -12.90
C ILE A 52 -4.09 -5.22 -13.17
N VAL A 53 -3.93 -3.93 -13.41
CA VAL A 53 -2.61 -3.32 -13.59
C VAL A 53 -1.81 -3.42 -12.30
N ILE A 54 -2.47 -3.14 -11.17
CA ILE A 54 -1.81 -3.19 -9.86
C ILE A 54 -1.43 -4.62 -9.50
N GLN A 55 -2.30 -5.59 -9.77
CA GLN A 55 -1.96 -7.01 -9.55
C GLN A 55 -0.72 -7.40 -10.32
N ASN A 56 -0.62 -6.96 -11.56
CA ASN A 56 0.56 -7.23 -12.38
C ASN A 56 1.81 -6.58 -11.76
N ASP A 57 1.69 -5.35 -11.28
CA ASP A 57 2.79 -4.65 -10.61
C ASP A 57 3.23 -5.37 -9.33
N ILE A 58 2.27 -5.89 -8.56
CA ILE A 58 2.58 -6.66 -7.34
C ILE A 58 3.36 -7.92 -7.70
N GLN A 59 2.93 -8.64 -8.73
CA GLN A 59 3.60 -9.87 -9.16
C GLN A 59 5.01 -9.61 -9.67
N ASN A 60 5.23 -8.46 -10.29
CA ASN A 60 6.51 -8.10 -10.88
C ASN A 60 7.41 -7.29 -9.93
N CYS A 61 6.96 -7.04 -8.71
CA CYS A 61 7.72 -6.27 -7.73
C CYS A 61 8.95 -7.09 -7.30
N GLN A 62 10.15 -6.55 -7.54
CA GLN A 62 11.40 -7.23 -7.22
C GLN A 62 12.08 -6.65 -5.98
N LEU A 63 11.50 -5.62 -5.37
CA LEU A 63 12.04 -5.04 -4.15
C LEU A 63 11.82 -6.02 -3.00
N GLU A 64 12.89 -6.34 -2.27
CA GLU A 64 12.84 -7.31 -1.18
C GLU A 64 12.83 -6.65 0.19
N GLU A 65 13.50 -5.50 0.32
CA GLU A 65 13.58 -4.80 1.59
C GLU A 65 12.49 -3.74 1.69
N ARG A 66 11.82 -3.71 2.85
CA ARG A 66 10.79 -2.73 3.11
C ARG A 66 11.42 -1.37 3.36
N PRO A 67 10.99 -0.33 2.63
CA PRO A 67 11.49 1.03 2.86
C PRO A 67 11.09 1.49 4.27
N GLN A 68 12.10 1.74 5.11
CA GLN A 68 11.83 2.10 6.50
C GLN A 68 11.07 3.40 6.63
N ALA A 69 11.37 4.37 5.77
CA ALA A 69 10.67 5.67 5.81
C ALA A 69 9.17 5.51 5.57
N VAL A 70 8.78 4.65 4.63
CA VAL A 70 7.36 4.40 4.34
C VAL A 70 6.71 3.64 5.48
N MET A 71 7.38 2.62 6.02
CA MET A 71 6.87 1.89 7.18
C MET A 71 6.66 2.82 8.37
N ASP A 72 7.63 3.68 8.65
CA ASP A 72 7.53 4.63 9.77
C ASP A 72 6.36 5.59 9.56
N ALA A 73 6.19 6.10 8.35
CA ALA A 73 5.08 7.01 8.05
C ALA A 73 3.73 6.34 8.26
N LEU A 74 3.59 5.09 7.82
CA LEU A 74 2.35 4.34 7.99
C LEU A 74 2.07 4.07 9.47
N MET A 75 3.09 3.66 10.22
CA MET A 75 2.93 3.37 11.64
C MET A 75 2.58 4.63 12.44
N GLN A 76 3.17 5.76 12.11
CA GLN A 76 2.82 7.03 12.73
C GLN A 76 1.38 7.44 12.42
N ALA A 77 0.86 7.03 11.28
CA ALA A 77 -0.53 7.29 10.90
C ALA A 77 -1.50 6.27 11.49
N GLY A 78 -1.01 5.31 12.28
CA GLY A 78 -1.86 4.34 12.97
C GLY A 78 -1.89 2.95 12.36
N TYR A 79 -1.10 2.68 11.33
CA TYR A 79 -1.06 1.34 10.72
C TYR A 79 -0.51 0.32 11.72
N GLN A 80 -1.23 -0.80 11.83
CA GLN A 80 -0.81 -1.90 12.70
C GLN A 80 -0.39 -3.07 11.83
N LYS A 81 0.87 -3.42 11.92
CA LYS A 81 1.40 -4.56 11.21
C LYS A 81 1.12 -5.84 11.97
N ASP A 82 0.65 -6.85 11.26
CA ASP A 82 0.39 -8.18 11.84
C ASP A 82 1.68 -8.95 12.12
#